data_c7180fcf173e2817cdfd3e25df1bb6a5
#
_entry.id   c7180fcf173e2817cdfd3e25df1bb6a5
#
_cell.length_a   1.000
_cell.length_b   1.000
_cell.length_c   1.000
_cell.angle_alpha   90.00
_cell.angle_beta   90.00
_cell.angle_gamma   90.00
#
_symmetry.space_group_name_H-M   'P 1'
#
loop_
_entity.id
_entity.type
_entity.pdbx_description
1 polymer ?
#
loop_
_entity_poly.entity_id
_entity_poly.type
_entity_poly.pdbx_seq_one_letter_code
_entity_poly.pdbx_strand_id
1 'polypeptide(L)'
;MGNFSEIKTRNDFADFLRIPRNKLTHILYVKKPDSYYKTFEIPKKNGDKRKICAPSGDLKSLQVKLANALWVHQKSIWTSAGTKPNISHAFEKGKSIVTNAKVHRNKRFILNMDLECFFDSFHFGRVCGYFEKNKDFLLPREVSIIIAQIACYNGRLPQGAPSSPIISNLICQVLDMHLLKIAKKYRLDYTRYADDLTFSTNNRVFLDSYEDFVKETTALILKAGFTVNKKKTRLIYRDSKQEVTGLVVNKKISVNHTYVRTTKAMAHQLYTTGEFLIDGAPANIRQLEGRFSFIDQIDLYNNRLDESKHDAYHLNGRELQYRAFMFYKNFYAHEVPLIVTEGKTDVRYLKAALMKLYTQYPSLIEKDDTGRFIFKIKFFQRSKRWKYFFGMSLDGGDAMKVLYRYFTGKKVAKDYFSYFQRITGRRQLSPVILLYDNEIESKKPLKAFLNEDAGITELQKQELKNNLQLRLLPDTMRAFLKYKAKLRRYGLKAQTVLFPDQRRNHR
;
A
#
# COMPACT_ATOMS: atom_id res chain seq x y z
N MET A 1 8.51 -18.11 21.57
CA MET A 1 7.10 -18.34 21.98
C MET A 1 7.00 -19.81 22.28
N GLY A 2 6.33 -20.20 23.39
CA GLY A 2 6.07 -21.59 23.72
C GLY A 2 5.20 -22.31 22.65
N ASN A 3 5.05 -23.61 22.80
CA ASN A 3 4.23 -24.41 21.88
C ASN A 3 2.78 -24.48 22.41
N PHE A 4 1.79 -24.48 21.52
CA PHE A 4 0.38 -24.67 21.91
C PHE A 4 0.15 -25.99 22.65
N SER A 5 0.91 -27.04 22.37
CA SER A 5 0.84 -28.34 23.05
C SER A 5 1.17 -28.29 24.56
N GLU A 6 1.88 -27.26 25.03
CA GLU A 6 2.26 -27.07 26.43
C GLU A 6 1.13 -26.42 27.26
N ILE A 7 0.11 -25.88 26.62
CA ILE A 7 -0.99 -25.18 27.28
C ILE A 7 -2.00 -26.19 27.81
N LYS A 8 -2.11 -26.29 29.13
CA LYS A 8 -3.05 -27.22 29.81
C LYS A 8 -4.16 -26.48 30.56
N THR A 9 -3.90 -25.28 31.03
CA THR A 9 -4.81 -24.49 31.86
C THR A 9 -5.01 -23.09 31.32
N ARG A 10 -6.00 -22.37 31.87
CA ARG A 10 -6.20 -20.94 31.63
C ARG A 10 -4.95 -20.11 31.99
N ASN A 11 -4.26 -20.50 33.06
CA ASN A 11 -3.07 -19.78 33.51
C ASN A 11 -1.91 -19.93 32.50
N ASP A 12 -1.69 -21.16 32.01
CA ASP A 12 -0.69 -21.40 30.96
C ASP A 12 -1.03 -20.60 29.70
N PHE A 13 -2.30 -20.50 29.35
CA PHE A 13 -2.73 -19.70 28.20
C PHE A 13 -2.48 -18.20 28.40
N ALA A 14 -2.71 -17.67 29.61
CA ALA A 14 -2.40 -16.27 29.91
C ALA A 14 -0.89 -16.01 29.80
N ASP A 15 -0.06 -16.88 30.39
CA ASP A 15 1.38 -16.79 30.36
C ASP A 15 1.93 -16.92 28.94
N PHE A 16 1.40 -17.87 28.15
CA PHE A 16 1.73 -18.05 26.73
C PHE A 16 1.48 -16.78 25.89
N LEU A 17 0.35 -16.10 26.12
CA LEU A 17 0.04 -14.83 25.46
C LEU A 17 0.72 -13.61 26.10
N ARG A 18 1.48 -13.83 27.17
CA ARG A 18 2.12 -12.76 27.96
C ARG A 18 1.12 -11.70 28.41
N ILE A 19 0.08 -12.17 29.12
CA ILE A 19 -0.97 -11.34 29.67
C ILE A 19 -1.09 -11.64 31.16
N PRO A 20 -1.23 -10.63 32.03
CA PRO A 20 -1.49 -10.85 33.45
C PRO A 20 -2.74 -11.74 33.62
N ARG A 21 -2.66 -12.79 34.48
CA ARG A 21 -3.73 -13.76 34.71
C ARG A 21 -5.02 -13.10 35.19
N ASN A 22 -4.92 -12.11 36.09
CA ASN A 22 -6.04 -11.30 36.55
C ASN A 22 -6.70 -10.50 35.43
N LYS A 23 -5.91 -9.98 34.48
CA LYS A 23 -6.43 -9.24 33.32
C LYS A 23 -7.21 -10.15 32.39
N LEU A 24 -6.74 -11.38 32.12
CA LEU A 24 -7.48 -12.35 31.33
C LEU A 24 -8.82 -12.67 32.02
N THR A 25 -8.79 -12.96 33.34
CA THR A 25 -10.00 -13.21 34.13
C THR A 25 -10.99 -12.05 34.08
N HIS A 26 -10.50 -10.82 34.21
CA HIS A 26 -11.33 -9.61 34.12
C HIS A 26 -12.02 -9.49 32.76
N ILE A 27 -11.29 -9.71 31.66
CA ILE A 27 -11.85 -9.64 30.29
C ILE A 27 -12.93 -10.71 30.08
N LEU A 28 -12.69 -11.94 30.56
CA LEU A 28 -13.59 -13.07 30.30
C LEU A 28 -14.85 -13.07 31.17
N TYR A 29 -14.71 -12.75 32.46
CA TYR A 29 -15.78 -13.00 33.44
C TYR A 29 -16.34 -11.76 34.10
N VAL A 30 -15.54 -10.70 34.29
CA VAL A 30 -16.01 -9.48 34.94
C VAL A 30 -16.64 -8.55 33.90
N LYS A 31 -15.88 -8.08 32.93
CA LYS A 31 -16.38 -7.16 31.92
C LYS A 31 -17.09 -7.86 30.76
N LYS A 32 -16.81 -9.12 30.52
CA LYS A 32 -17.30 -9.99 29.43
C LYS A 32 -16.90 -9.48 28.03
N PRO A 33 -16.46 -10.37 27.12
CA PRO A 33 -15.94 -10.01 25.79
C PRO A 33 -16.89 -9.14 24.96
N ASP A 34 -18.18 -9.42 24.99
CA ASP A 34 -19.18 -8.72 24.18
C ASP A 34 -19.27 -7.22 24.48
N SER A 35 -18.99 -6.81 25.73
CA SER A 35 -19.02 -5.40 26.11
C SER A 35 -17.91 -4.52 25.50
N TYR A 36 -16.88 -5.14 24.91
CA TYR A 36 -15.79 -4.42 24.27
C TYR A 36 -16.04 -4.10 22.79
N TYR A 37 -17.14 -4.60 22.20
CA TYR A 37 -17.41 -4.41 20.78
C TYR A 37 -18.16 -3.12 20.50
N LYS A 38 -17.73 -2.44 19.42
CA LYS A 38 -18.48 -1.35 18.78
C LYS A 38 -18.96 -1.84 17.43
N THR A 39 -20.24 -1.60 17.15
CA THR A 39 -20.87 -2.00 15.89
C THR A 39 -21.15 -0.78 15.04
N PHE A 40 -20.80 -0.86 13.75
CA PHE A 40 -21.12 0.17 12.74
C PHE A 40 -21.34 -0.48 11.38
N GLU A 41 -21.95 0.26 10.45
CA GLU A 41 -22.26 -0.22 9.12
C GLU A 41 -21.38 0.44 8.06
N ILE A 42 -20.98 -0.32 7.06
CA ILE A 42 -20.23 0.15 5.90
C ILE A 42 -21.05 -0.18 4.65
N PRO A 43 -21.25 0.77 3.70
CA PRO A 43 -21.98 0.51 2.47
C PRO A 43 -21.25 -0.51 1.58
N LYS A 44 -21.98 -1.45 1.00
CA LYS A 44 -21.51 -2.35 -0.06
C LYS A 44 -21.69 -1.70 -1.42
N LYS A 45 -20.97 -2.20 -2.44
CA LYS A 45 -21.08 -1.70 -3.84
C LYS A 45 -22.48 -1.84 -4.44
N ASN A 46 -23.29 -2.77 -3.96
CA ASN A 46 -24.66 -3.02 -4.41
C ASN A 46 -25.73 -2.22 -3.65
N GLY A 47 -25.31 -1.30 -2.79
CA GLY A 47 -26.22 -0.48 -1.95
C GLY A 47 -26.57 -1.10 -0.60
N ASP A 48 -26.36 -2.41 -0.40
CA ASP A 48 -26.54 -3.05 0.91
C ASP A 48 -25.54 -2.53 1.93
N LYS A 49 -25.81 -2.77 3.20
CA LYS A 49 -24.93 -2.46 4.31
C LYS A 49 -24.19 -3.71 4.81
N ARG A 50 -22.95 -3.52 5.24
CA ARG A 50 -22.14 -4.53 5.91
C ARG A 50 -21.96 -4.12 7.35
N LYS A 51 -22.43 -4.96 8.27
CA LYS A 51 -22.23 -4.77 9.71
C LYS A 51 -20.80 -5.14 10.09
N ILE A 52 -20.09 -4.21 10.72
CA ILE A 52 -18.75 -4.42 11.26
C ILE A 52 -18.83 -4.38 12.77
N CYS A 53 -18.29 -5.42 13.42
CA CYS A 53 -18.20 -5.52 14.87
C CYS A 53 -16.72 -5.47 15.26
N ALA A 54 -16.26 -4.33 15.69
CA ALA A 54 -14.85 -4.08 15.99
C ALA A 54 -14.61 -4.11 17.51
N PRO A 55 -13.71 -4.96 18.03
CA PRO A 55 -13.33 -4.94 19.43
C PRO A 55 -12.48 -3.71 19.74
N SER A 56 -12.54 -3.25 20.98
CA SER A 56 -11.79 -2.11 21.50
C SER A 56 -10.96 -2.48 22.73
N GLY A 57 -10.06 -1.59 23.15
CA GLY A 57 -9.30 -1.71 24.39
C GLY A 57 -8.56 -3.04 24.57
N ASP A 58 -8.74 -3.63 25.73
CA ASP A 58 -8.01 -4.83 26.14
C ASP A 58 -8.37 -6.07 25.34
N LEU A 59 -9.62 -6.25 24.95
CA LEU A 59 -10.03 -7.38 24.11
C LEU A 59 -9.36 -7.31 22.73
N LYS A 60 -9.30 -6.13 22.11
CA LYS A 60 -8.59 -5.95 20.84
C LYS A 60 -7.12 -6.33 20.97
N SER A 61 -6.45 -5.88 22.02
CA SER A 61 -5.05 -6.21 22.29
C SER A 61 -4.85 -7.71 22.49
N LEU A 62 -5.75 -8.37 23.22
CA LEU A 62 -5.75 -9.81 23.44
C LEU A 62 -5.94 -10.59 22.14
N GLN A 63 -6.89 -10.20 21.31
CA GLN A 63 -7.12 -10.82 20.00
C GLN A 63 -5.95 -10.64 19.03
N VAL A 64 -5.24 -9.50 19.05
CA VAL A 64 -4.01 -9.31 18.27
C VAL A 64 -2.92 -10.25 18.73
N LYS A 65 -2.73 -10.44 20.04
CA LYS A 65 -1.75 -11.40 20.59
C LYS A 65 -2.10 -12.82 20.19
N LEU A 66 -3.36 -13.23 20.35
CA LEU A 66 -3.86 -14.55 19.91
C LEU A 66 -3.63 -14.77 18.41
N ALA A 67 -4.02 -13.82 17.57
CA ALA A 67 -3.82 -13.91 16.12
C ALA A 67 -2.34 -14.09 15.75
N ASN A 68 -1.46 -13.32 16.38
CA ASN A 68 -0.02 -13.44 16.15
C ASN A 68 0.54 -14.80 16.58
N ALA A 69 0.08 -15.33 17.72
CA ALA A 69 0.48 -16.65 18.21
C ALA A 69 0.03 -17.76 17.24
N LEU A 70 -1.23 -17.69 16.76
CA LEU A 70 -1.77 -18.63 15.78
C LEU A 70 -0.99 -18.57 14.45
N TRP A 71 -0.62 -17.37 13.98
CA TRP A 71 0.21 -17.21 12.79
C TRP A 71 1.61 -17.83 12.95
N VAL A 72 2.23 -17.65 14.09
CA VAL A 72 3.56 -18.26 14.39
C VAL A 72 3.45 -19.76 14.40
N HIS A 73 2.43 -20.31 15.06
CA HIS A 73 2.20 -21.75 15.14
C HIS A 73 1.92 -22.35 13.76
N GLN A 74 1.02 -21.75 12.96
CA GLN A 74 0.76 -22.21 11.62
C GLN A 74 2.01 -22.19 10.73
N LYS A 75 2.83 -21.16 10.86
CA LYS A 75 4.11 -21.09 10.14
C LYS A 75 5.06 -22.22 10.55
N SER A 76 5.14 -22.55 11.84
CA SER A 76 5.99 -23.67 12.31
C SER A 76 5.54 -25.00 11.73
N ILE A 77 4.22 -25.26 11.69
CA ILE A 77 3.65 -26.47 11.07
C ILE A 77 4.06 -26.58 9.60
N TRP A 78 3.91 -25.53 8.83
CA TRP A 78 4.32 -25.53 7.42
C TRP A 78 5.82 -25.73 7.22
N THR A 79 6.63 -25.14 8.10
CA THR A 79 8.09 -25.30 8.04
C THR A 79 8.48 -26.75 8.34
N SER A 80 7.88 -27.38 9.35
CA SER A 80 8.12 -28.79 9.71
C SER A 80 7.62 -29.75 8.62
N ALA A 81 6.52 -29.43 7.96
CA ALA A 81 5.96 -30.24 6.88
C ALA A 81 6.71 -30.04 5.54
N GLY A 82 7.64 -29.11 5.44
CA GLY A 82 8.34 -28.77 4.20
C GLY A 82 7.45 -28.19 3.08
N THR A 83 6.17 -27.99 3.35
CA THR A 83 5.16 -27.57 2.37
C THR A 83 4.26 -26.47 2.91
N LYS A 84 4.05 -25.43 2.10
CA LYS A 84 3.06 -24.40 2.38
C LYS A 84 1.91 -24.53 1.40
N PRO A 85 0.67 -24.76 1.85
CA PRO A 85 -0.48 -24.82 0.95
C PRO A 85 -0.65 -23.51 0.18
N ASN A 86 -0.90 -23.59 -1.14
CA ASN A 86 -1.11 -22.42 -1.98
C ASN A 86 -2.59 -22.29 -2.41
N ILE A 87 -3.51 -22.47 -1.47
CA ILE A 87 -4.95 -22.48 -1.74
C ILE A 87 -5.60 -21.20 -1.22
N SER A 88 -5.47 -20.91 0.09
CA SER A 88 -5.98 -19.66 0.66
C SER A 88 -5.08 -18.48 0.31
N HIS A 89 -5.66 -17.39 -0.20
CA HIS A 89 -4.97 -16.17 -0.57
C HIS A 89 -5.43 -14.93 0.21
N ALA A 90 -6.57 -15.03 0.92
CA ALA A 90 -7.02 -13.98 1.82
C ALA A 90 -6.35 -14.11 3.20
N PHE A 91 -6.12 -12.97 3.85
CA PHE A 91 -5.65 -12.87 5.24
C PHE A 91 -4.31 -13.57 5.51
N GLU A 92 -3.52 -13.86 4.51
CA GLU A 92 -2.26 -14.58 4.63
C GLU A 92 -1.07 -13.68 4.28
N LYS A 93 -0.02 -13.72 5.12
CA LYS A 93 1.20 -12.91 4.88
C LYS A 93 1.88 -13.31 3.57
N GLY A 94 2.18 -12.32 2.74
CA GLY A 94 2.82 -12.52 1.43
C GLY A 94 1.86 -12.94 0.31
N LYS A 95 0.56 -13.08 0.60
CA LYS A 95 -0.50 -13.30 -0.40
C LYS A 95 -1.39 -12.07 -0.58
N SER A 96 -2.10 -12.01 -1.70
CA SER A 96 -2.94 -10.88 -2.06
C SER A 96 -3.92 -11.28 -3.17
N ILE A 97 -4.80 -10.36 -3.56
CA ILE A 97 -5.67 -10.54 -4.75
C ILE A 97 -4.87 -10.84 -6.02
N VAL A 98 -3.63 -10.31 -6.13
CA VAL A 98 -2.73 -10.56 -7.28
C VAL A 98 -2.25 -12.01 -7.28
N THR A 99 -1.83 -12.54 -6.13
CA THR A 99 -1.40 -13.94 -6.04
C THR A 99 -2.54 -14.92 -6.29
N ASN A 100 -3.78 -14.55 -5.92
CA ASN A 100 -4.99 -15.29 -6.24
C ASN A 100 -5.26 -15.28 -7.75
N ALA A 101 -5.35 -14.09 -8.34
CA ALA A 101 -5.59 -13.90 -9.77
C ALA A 101 -4.53 -14.59 -10.66
N LYS A 102 -3.27 -14.67 -10.19
CA LYS A 102 -2.17 -15.31 -10.91
C LYS A 102 -2.47 -16.77 -11.27
N VAL A 103 -3.12 -17.52 -10.39
CA VAL A 103 -3.44 -18.94 -10.62
C VAL A 103 -4.45 -19.10 -11.77
N HIS A 104 -5.37 -18.16 -11.89
CA HIS A 104 -6.48 -18.19 -12.84
C HIS A 104 -6.26 -17.34 -14.10
N ARG A 105 -5.04 -16.81 -14.30
CA ARG A 105 -4.71 -16.02 -15.48
C ARG A 105 -4.69 -16.88 -16.76
N ASN A 106 -5.24 -16.33 -17.85
CA ASN A 106 -5.21 -16.95 -19.18
C ASN A 106 -5.88 -18.34 -19.23
N LYS A 107 -6.98 -18.48 -18.51
CA LYS A 107 -7.78 -19.70 -18.50
C LYS A 107 -8.96 -19.58 -19.46
N ARG A 108 -9.37 -20.74 -20.03
CA ARG A 108 -10.53 -20.79 -20.92
C ARG A 108 -11.84 -20.63 -20.16
N PHE A 109 -11.93 -21.27 -19.00
CA PHE A 109 -13.10 -21.26 -18.13
C PHE A 109 -12.68 -20.86 -16.72
N ILE A 110 -13.48 -19.98 -16.11
CA ILE A 110 -13.37 -19.61 -14.70
C ILE A 110 -14.74 -19.76 -14.07
N LEU A 111 -14.82 -20.56 -13.02
CA LEU A 111 -15.99 -20.68 -12.19
C LEU A 111 -15.70 -19.96 -10.86
N ASN A 112 -16.48 -18.94 -10.57
CA ASN A 112 -16.51 -18.26 -9.28
C ASN A 112 -17.72 -18.75 -8.49
N MET A 113 -17.50 -19.10 -7.22
CA MET A 113 -18.53 -19.46 -6.25
C MET A 113 -18.31 -18.62 -4.98
N ASP A 114 -19.36 -18.20 -4.31
CA ASP A 114 -19.31 -17.35 -3.11
C ASP A 114 -20.01 -18.06 -1.95
N LEU A 115 -19.42 -18.00 -0.75
CA LEU A 115 -20.01 -18.56 0.45
C LEU A 115 -20.86 -17.50 1.15
N GLU A 116 -22.14 -17.81 1.37
CA GLU A 116 -23.06 -16.92 2.08
C GLU A 116 -22.68 -16.79 3.56
N CYS A 117 -22.80 -15.58 4.10
CA CYS A 117 -22.62 -15.31 5.53
C CYS A 117 -21.35 -15.97 6.11
N PHE A 118 -20.23 -15.88 5.39
CA PHE A 118 -19.00 -16.63 5.66
C PHE A 118 -18.56 -16.56 7.12
N PHE A 119 -18.41 -15.36 7.71
CA PHE A 119 -17.99 -15.22 9.11
C PHE A 119 -19.06 -15.74 10.10
N ASP A 120 -20.33 -15.56 9.80
CA ASP A 120 -21.43 -16.04 10.63
C ASP A 120 -21.53 -17.56 10.68
N SER A 121 -20.98 -18.27 9.69
CA SER A 121 -20.89 -19.72 9.64
C SER A 121 -19.92 -20.32 10.67
N PHE A 122 -19.05 -19.49 11.27
CA PHE A 122 -18.13 -19.91 12.32
C PHE A 122 -18.74 -19.64 13.71
N HIS A 123 -19.68 -20.47 14.13
CA HIS A 123 -20.28 -20.36 15.44
C HIS A 123 -19.32 -20.82 16.56
N PHE A 124 -19.58 -20.40 17.79
CA PHE A 124 -18.78 -20.67 18.98
C PHE A 124 -18.34 -22.14 19.11
N GLY A 125 -19.30 -23.09 19.01
CA GLY A 125 -19.02 -24.51 19.12
C GLY A 125 -18.07 -25.01 18.02
N ARG A 126 -18.13 -24.44 16.81
CA ARG A 126 -17.22 -24.79 15.71
C ARG A 126 -15.80 -24.31 15.99
N VAL A 127 -15.65 -23.10 16.54
CA VAL A 127 -14.34 -22.56 16.93
C VAL A 127 -13.75 -23.38 18.07
N CYS A 128 -14.52 -23.61 19.12
CA CYS A 128 -14.11 -24.44 20.26
C CYS A 128 -13.72 -25.87 19.82
N GLY A 129 -14.60 -26.56 19.08
CA GLY A 129 -14.33 -27.91 18.60
C GLY A 129 -13.12 -28.01 17.67
N TYR A 130 -12.81 -26.98 16.92
CA TYR A 130 -11.59 -26.97 16.10
C TYR A 130 -10.34 -27.00 16.97
N PHE A 131 -10.20 -26.15 17.97
CA PHE A 131 -9.03 -26.11 18.85
C PHE A 131 -8.91 -27.33 19.75
N GLU A 132 -10.03 -27.92 20.13
CA GLU A 132 -10.09 -29.16 20.93
C GLU A 132 -9.65 -30.38 20.13
N LYS A 133 -10.10 -30.53 18.87
CA LYS A 133 -9.99 -31.76 18.10
C LYS A 133 -8.96 -31.79 16.99
N ASN A 134 -8.48 -30.60 16.55
CA ASN A 134 -7.51 -30.53 15.47
C ASN A 134 -6.15 -31.03 15.95
N LYS A 135 -5.52 -31.93 15.19
CA LYS A 135 -4.25 -32.58 15.51
C LYS A 135 -3.08 -31.63 15.78
N ASP A 136 -3.14 -30.42 15.20
CA ASP A 136 -2.09 -29.41 15.31
C ASP A 136 -2.23 -28.57 16.59
N PHE A 137 -3.36 -28.72 17.32
CA PHE A 137 -3.66 -28.00 18.55
C PHE A 137 -3.91 -28.93 19.74
N LEU A 138 -4.94 -29.79 19.67
CA LEU A 138 -5.38 -30.74 20.72
C LEU A 138 -5.44 -30.09 22.10
N LEU A 139 -6.00 -28.86 22.16
CA LEU A 139 -6.09 -28.11 23.40
C LEU A 139 -7.13 -28.67 24.35
N PRO A 140 -6.90 -28.57 25.67
CA PRO A 140 -7.95 -28.88 26.63
C PRO A 140 -9.22 -28.08 26.38
N ARG A 141 -10.38 -28.70 26.68
CA ARG A 141 -11.69 -28.07 26.45
C ARG A 141 -11.83 -26.71 27.11
N GLU A 142 -11.29 -26.53 28.33
CA GLU A 142 -11.27 -25.21 29.02
C GLU A 142 -10.58 -24.14 28.18
N VAL A 143 -9.39 -24.42 27.66
CA VAL A 143 -8.61 -23.48 26.84
C VAL A 143 -9.29 -23.22 25.51
N SER A 144 -9.88 -24.22 24.88
CA SER A 144 -10.62 -24.10 23.63
C SER A 144 -11.87 -23.21 23.79
N ILE A 145 -12.57 -23.31 24.93
CA ILE A 145 -13.68 -22.42 25.28
C ILE A 145 -13.17 -20.99 25.45
N ILE A 146 -12.06 -20.76 26.14
CA ILE A 146 -11.47 -19.44 26.33
C ILE A 146 -11.12 -18.80 24.98
N ILE A 147 -10.50 -19.55 24.07
CA ILE A 147 -10.20 -19.04 22.71
C ILE A 147 -11.50 -18.66 21.99
N ALA A 148 -12.53 -19.48 22.07
CA ALA A 148 -13.82 -19.19 21.44
C ALA A 148 -14.51 -17.97 22.07
N GLN A 149 -14.43 -17.79 23.40
CA GLN A 149 -14.94 -16.60 24.11
C GLN A 149 -14.23 -15.31 23.69
N ILE A 150 -12.91 -15.38 23.50
CA ILE A 150 -12.11 -14.22 23.04
C ILE A 150 -12.43 -13.88 21.58
N ALA A 151 -12.63 -14.89 20.74
CA ALA A 151 -12.74 -14.71 19.29
C ALA A 151 -14.15 -14.38 18.80
N CYS A 152 -15.19 -14.89 19.47
CA CYS A 152 -16.58 -14.74 19.06
C CYS A 152 -17.25 -13.51 19.67
N TYR A 153 -18.19 -12.94 18.95
CA TYR A 153 -19.15 -11.93 19.38
C TYR A 153 -20.56 -12.42 19.05
N ASN A 154 -21.47 -12.37 20.01
CA ASN A 154 -22.81 -12.95 19.86
C ASN A 154 -22.77 -14.39 19.33
N GLY A 155 -21.86 -15.21 19.84
CA GLY A 155 -21.72 -16.62 19.51
C GLY A 155 -21.13 -16.96 18.14
N ARG A 156 -20.58 -15.99 17.37
CA ARG A 156 -20.02 -16.18 16.01
C ARG A 156 -18.75 -15.35 15.81
N LEU A 157 -17.90 -15.73 14.82
CA LEU A 157 -16.75 -14.91 14.45
C LEU A 157 -17.24 -13.58 13.83
N PRO A 158 -16.87 -12.42 14.42
CA PRO A 158 -17.31 -11.13 13.90
C PRO A 158 -16.45 -10.65 12.72
N GLN A 159 -17.09 -9.94 11.79
CA GLN A 159 -16.35 -9.13 10.82
C GLN A 159 -15.80 -7.88 11.51
N GLY A 160 -14.45 -7.74 11.54
CA GLY A 160 -13.77 -6.59 12.15
C GLY A 160 -12.88 -6.95 13.35
N ALA A 161 -12.92 -8.19 13.83
CA ALA A 161 -12.03 -8.66 14.90
C ALA A 161 -10.66 -9.12 14.36
N PRO A 162 -9.55 -8.82 15.04
CA PRO A 162 -8.20 -9.20 14.61
C PRO A 162 -7.96 -10.72 14.52
N SER A 163 -8.67 -11.52 15.32
CA SER A 163 -8.53 -12.99 15.36
C SER A 163 -9.35 -13.71 14.30
N SER A 164 -10.46 -13.13 13.82
CA SER A 164 -11.37 -13.77 12.88
C SER A 164 -10.70 -14.23 11.58
N PRO A 165 -9.81 -13.47 10.95
CA PRO A 165 -9.14 -13.84 9.71
C PRO A 165 -8.32 -15.13 9.82
N ILE A 166 -7.48 -15.25 10.83
CA ILE A 166 -6.63 -16.43 11.00
C ILE A 166 -7.45 -17.66 11.41
N ILE A 167 -8.41 -17.50 12.33
CA ILE A 167 -9.25 -18.60 12.78
C ILE A 167 -10.10 -19.15 11.64
N SER A 168 -10.71 -18.28 10.82
CA SER A 168 -11.45 -18.71 9.64
C SER A 168 -10.58 -19.48 8.65
N ASN A 169 -9.34 -19.03 8.39
CA ASN A 169 -8.41 -19.75 7.53
C ASN A 169 -8.02 -21.12 8.10
N LEU A 170 -7.73 -21.22 9.40
CA LEU A 170 -7.39 -22.46 10.05
C LEU A 170 -8.53 -23.49 9.93
N ILE A 171 -9.76 -23.11 10.23
CA ILE A 171 -10.93 -23.99 10.14
C ILE A 171 -11.22 -24.39 8.70
N CYS A 172 -11.06 -23.48 7.74
CA CYS A 172 -11.30 -23.77 6.32
C CYS A 172 -10.26 -24.69 5.67
N GLN A 173 -9.12 -24.96 6.30
CA GLN A 173 -8.10 -25.85 5.71
C GLN A 173 -8.67 -27.24 5.37
N VAL A 174 -9.55 -27.77 6.20
CA VAL A 174 -10.18 -29.07 5.95
C VAL A 174 -11.07 -29.02 4.70
N LEU A 175 -11.90 -27.98 4.57
CA LEU A 175 -12.71 -27.74 3.38
C LEU A 175 -11.82 -27.57 2.14
N ASP A 176 -10.77 -26.74 2.25
CA ASP A 176 -9.85 -26.48 1.15
C ASP A 176 -9.20 -27.75 0.62
N MET A 177 -8.79 -28.67 1.49
CA MET A 177 -8.18 -29.93 1.09
C MET A 177 -9.17 -30.85 0.35
N HIS A 178 -10.43 -30.89 0.79
CA HIS A 178 -11.46 -31.65 0.10
C HIS A 178 -11.82 -31.03 -1.25
N LEU A 179 -11.99 -29.71 -1.32
CA LEU A 179 -12.25 -28.99 -2.57
C LEU A 179 -11.10 -29.15 -3.56
N LEU A 180 -9.84 -29.15 -3.09
CA LEU A 180 -8.68 -29.40 -3.93
C LEU A 180 -8.71 -30.83 -4.53
N LYS A 181 -9.14 -31.83 -3.77
CA LYS A 181 -9.28 -33.21 -4.29
C LYS A 181 -10.34 -33.30 -5.39
N ILE A 182 -11.50 -32.66 -5.20
CA ILE A 182 -12.55 -32.57 -6.22
C ILE A 182 -12.02 -31.78 -7.43
N ALA A 183 -11.39 -30.61 -7.24
CA ALA A 183 -10.83 -29.82 -8.32
C ALA A 183 -9.83 -30.64 -9.18
N LYS A 184 -8.94 -31.40 -8.54
CA LYS A 184 -8.00 -32.29 -9.24
C LYS A 184 -8.68 -33.39 -10.04
N LYS A 185 -9.77 -34.02 -9.49
CA LYS A 185 -10.58 -35.01 -10.20
C LYS A 185 -11.10 -34.47 -11.54
N TYR A 186 -11.53 -33.18 -11.54
CA TYR A 186 -12.06 -32.52 -12.73
C TYR A 186 -11.01 -31.69 -13.50
N ARG A 187 -9.72 -31.82 -13.16
CA ARG A 187 -8.59 -31.08 -13.79
C ARG A 187 -8.74 -29.56 -13.74
N LEU A 188 -9.14 -29.06 -12.57
CA LEU A 188 -9.29 -27.64 -12.28
C LEU A 188 -8.19 -27.16 -11.35
N ASP A 189 -7.71 -25.94 -11.57
CA ASP A 189 -7.00 -25.17 -10.55
C ASP A 189 -8.02 -24.60 -9.56
N TYR A 190 -7.65 -24.57 -8.29
CA TYR A 190 -8.51 -24.10 -7.21
C TYR A 190 -7.77 -23.15 -6.27
N THR A 191 -8.40 -22.04 -5.93
CA THR A 191 -7.99 -21.15 -4.84
C THR A 191 -9.20 -20.61 -4.08
N ARG A 192 -8.95 -20.13 -2.86
CA ARG A 192 -9.93 -19.44 -2.02
C ARG A 192 -9.42 -18.07 -1.60
N TYR A 193 -10.28 -17.08 -1.68
CA TYR A 193 -10.02 -15.74 -1.13
C TYR A 193 -11.17 -15.37 -0.17
N ALA A 194 -11.02 -15.68 1.12
CA ALA A 194 -12.05 -15.61 2.16
C ALA A 194 -13.28 -16.47 1.79
N ASP A 195 -14.37 -15.82 1.44
CA ASP A 195 -15.65 -16.39 0.97
C ASP A 195 -15.67 -16.71 -0.53
N ASP A 196 -14.78 -16.11 -1.33
CA ASP A 196 -14.70 -16.35 -2.77
C ASP A 196 -13.90 -17.63 -3.09
N LEU A 197 -14.54 -18.60 -3.71
CA LEU A 197 -13.93 -19.81 -4.25
C LEU A 197 -13.77 -19.64 -5.76
N THR A 198 -12.58 -19.87 -6.30
CA THR A 198 -12.34 -19.78 -7.73
C THR A 198 -11.77 -21.09 -8.25
N PHE A 199 -12.39 -21.62 -9.30
CA PHE A 199 -11.92 -22.76 -10.05
C PHE A 199 -11.66 -22.36 -11.50
N SER A 200 -10.65 -22.95 -12.14
CA SER A 200 -10.37 -22.61 -13.54
C SER A 200 -9.70 -23.75 -14.29
N THR A 201 -9.93 -23.79 -15.61
CA THR A 201 -9.31 -24.78 -16.48
C THR A 201 -9.20 -24.30 -17.92
N ASN A 202 -8.31 -24.93 -18.67
CA ASN A 202 -8.24 -24.83 -20.14
C ASN A 202 -8.86 -26.04 -20.84
N ASN A 203 -9.25 -27.09 -20.08
CA ASN A 203 -9.83 -28.31 -20.61
C ASN A 203 -11.30 -28.08 -21.05
N ARG A 204 -11.61 -28.34 -22.33
CA ARG A 204 -12.99 -28.21 -22.86
C ARG A 204 -13.95 -29.25 -22.31
N VAL A 205 -13.47 -30.46 -22.03
CA VAL A 205 -14.27 -31.58 -21.49
C VAL A 205 -14.91 -31.25 -20.14
N PHE A 206 -14.42 -30.20 -19.45
CA PHE A 206 -15.03 -29.72 -18.21
C PHE A 206 -16.50 -29.31 -18.40
N LEU A 207 -16.87 -28.82 -19.57
CA LEU A 207 -18.26 -28.39 -19.81
C LEU A 207 -19.23 -29.56 -19.72
N ASP A 208 -18.82 -30.74 -20.16
CA ASP A 208 -19.66 -31.97 -20.11
C ASP A 208 -19.89 -32.45 -18.68
N SER A 209 -18.99 -32.13 -17.77
CA SER A 209 -19.02 -32.51 -16.36
C SER A 209 -19.30 -31.34 -15.41
N TYR A 210 -19.65 -30.16 -15.93
CA TYR A 210 -19.85 -28.97 -15.14
C TYR A 210 -20.92 -29.09 -14.07
N GLU A 211 -22.08 -29.65 -14.42
CA GLU A 211 -23.19 -29.80 -13.49
C GLU A 211 -22.88 -30.80 -12.35
N ASP A 212 -22.23 -31.91 -12.67
CA ASP A 212 -21.76 -32.88 -11.68
C ASP A 212 -20.72 -32.25 -10.73
N PHE A 213 -19.79 -31.47 -11.29
CA PHE A 213 -18.81 -30.76 -10.48
C PHE A 213 -19.46 -29.76 -9.50
N VAL A 214 -20.41 -28.96 -9.98
CA VAL A 214 -21.13 -27.99 -9.14
C VAL A 214 -21.95 -28.70 -8.07
N LYS A 215 -22.63 -29.81 -8.41
CA LYS A 215 -23.41 -30.61 -7.47
C LYS A 215 -22.53 -31.22 -6.37
N GLU A 216 -21.42 -31.89 -6.76
CA GLU A 216 -20.47 -32.51 -5.83
C GLU A 216 -19.82 -31.47 -4.90
N THR A 217 -19.39 -30.36 -5.47
CA THR A 217 -18.77 -29.23 -4.73
C THR A 217 -19.76 -28.61 -3.75
N THR A 218 -21.00 -28.35 -4.18
CA THR A 218 -22.05 -27.76 -3.33
C THR A 218 -22.40 -28.67 -2.17
N ALA A 219 -22.54 -29.98 -2.42
CA ALA A 219 -22.82 -30.97 -1.39
C ALA A 219 -21.70 -31.02 -0.32
N LEU A 220 -20.44 -30.96 -0.77
CA LEU A 220 -19.29 -30.91 0.15
C LEU A 220 -19.28 -29.63 1.00
N ILE A 221 -19.54 -28.48 0.38
CA ILE A 221 -19.60 -27.19 1.06
C ILE A 221 -20.70 -27.17 2.12
N LEU A 222 -21.88 -27.72 1.78
CA LEU A 222 -23.01 -27.86 2.71
C LEU A 222 -22.66 -28.79 3.88
N LYS A 223 -22.06 -29.94 3.61
CA LYS A 223 -21.57 -30.88 4.64
C LYS A 223 -20.55 -30.24 5.56
N ALA A 224 -19.72 -29.31 5.03
CA ALA A 224 -18.77 -28.55 5.81
C ALA A 224 -19.40 -27.38 6.60
N GLY A 225 -20.73 -27.21 6.58
CA GLY A 225 -21.48 -26.20 7.33
C GLY A 225 -21.42 -24.78 6.70
N PHE A 226 -21.29 -24.70 5.37
CA PHE A 226 -21.40 -23.47 4.60
C PHE A 226 -22.52 -23.56 3.56
N THR A 227 -22.99 -22.40 3.11
CA THR A 227 -24.01 -22.30 2.05
C THR A 227 -23.42 -21.59 0.85
N VAL A 228 -23.67 -22.11 -0.35
CA VAL A 228 -23.23 -21.49 -1.62
C VAL A 228 -24.24 -20.45 -2.05
N ASN A 229 -23.77 -19.27 -2.38
CA ASN A 229 -24.55 -18.21 -3.00
C ASN A 229 -24.81 -18.51 -4.49
N LYS A 230 -25.96 -19.10 -4.78
CA LYS A 230 -26.33 -19.47 -6.16
C LYS A 230 -26.36 -18.27 -7.11
N LYS A 231 -26.78 -17.09 -6.64
CA LYS A 231 -26.86 -15.86 -7.45
C LYS A 231 -25.50 -15.33 -7.88
N LYS A 232 -24.45 -15.63 -7.11
CA LYS A 232 -23.07 -15.23 -7.39
C LYS A 232 -22.22 -16.34 -8.01
N THR A 233 -22.73 -17.55 -8.12
CA THR A 233 -22.06 -18.66 -8.81
C THR A 233 -22.13 -18.44 -10.32
N ARG A 234 -20.96 -18.31 -10.97
CA ARG A 234 -20.86 -17.96 -12.40
C ARG A 234 -19.73 -18.69 -13.09
N LEU A 235 -20.05 -19.38 -14.17
CA LEU A 235 -19.07 -19.87 -15.12
C LEU A 235 -18.83 -18.80 -16.20
N ILE A 236 -17.59 -18.37 -16.34
CA ILE A 236 -17.19 -17.28 -17.23
C ILE A 236 -16.23 -17.84 -18.28
N TYR A 237 -16.58 -17.60 -19.54
CA TYR A 237 -15.82 -18.02 -20.71
C TYR A 237 -14.76 -16.98 -21.07
N ARG A 238 -13.70 -17.40 -21.78
CA ARG A 238 -12.57 -16.55 -22.19
C ARG A 238 -12.99 -15.35 -23.04
N ASP A 239 -14.04 -15.49 -23.83
CA ASP A 239 -14.56 -14.45 -24.72
C ASP A 239 -15.31 -13.34 -23.95
N SER A 240 -15.63 -13.60 -22.70
CA SER A 240 -16.19 -12.64 -21.77
C SER A 240 -15.12 -12.10 -20.82
N LYS A 241 -15.43 -11.01 -20.13
CA LYS A 241 -14.57 -10.43 -19.11
C LYS A 241 -14.46 -11.37 -17.90
N GLN A 242 -13.31 -11.99 -17.73
CA GLN A 242 -13.00 -12.86 -16.59
C GLN A 242 -12.42 -12.05 -15.43
N GLU A 243 -13.08 -12.09 -14.29
CA GLU A 243 -12.63 -11.42 -13.06
C GLU A 243 -12.40 -12.42 -11.92
N VAL A 244 -11.30 -12.24 -11.20
CA VAL A 244 -10.97 -12.98 -9.98
C VAL A 244 -10.57 -11.96 -8.91
N THR A 245 -11.28 -11.93 -7.81
CA THR A 245 -11.07 -10.95 -6.71
C THR A 245 -10.95 -9.50 -7.19
N GLY A 246 -11.78 -9.11 -8.19
CA GLY A 246 -11.82 -7.76 -8.75
C GLY A 246 -10.73 -7.43 -9.77
N LEU A 247 -9.87 -8.39 -10.13
CA LEU A 247 -8.86 -8.24 -11.17
C LEU A 247 -9.28 -8.98 -12.44
N VAL A 248 -9.07 -8.36 -13.60
CA VAL A 248 -9.28 -8.98 -14.91
C VAL A 248 -8.11 -9.91 -15.21
N VAL A 249 -8.41 -11.15 -15.65
CA VAL A 249 -7.40 -12.21 -15.81
C VAL A 249 -7.37 -12.87 -17.20
N ASN A 250 -8.08 -12.34 -18.19
CA ASN A 250 -8.18 -12.94 -19.54
C ASN A 250 -6.82 -13.25 -20.19
N LYS A 251 -5.91 -12.28 -20.28
CA LYS A 251 -4.56 -12.45 -20.85
C LYS A 251 -3.48 -12.06 -19.85
N LYS A 252 -3.53 -10.82 -19.38
CA LYS A 252 -2.67 -10.27 -18.32
C LYS A 252 -3.54 -9.99 -17.10
N ILE A 253 -2.96 -9.96 -15.91
CA ILE A 253 -3.67 -9.46 -14.74
C ILE A 253 -3.82 -7.95 -14.90
N SER A 254 -5.04 -7.44 -14.81
CA SER A 254 -5.29 -6.02 -15.01
C SER A 254 -6.34 -5.49 -14.05
N VAL A 255 -6.24 -4.22 -13.75
CA VAL A 255 -7.32 -3.48 -13.09
C VAL A 255 -8.45 -3.26 -14.11
N ASN A 256 -9.69 -3.20 -13.63
CA ASN A 256 -10.83 -2.87 -14.49
C ASN A 256 -10.60 -1.53 -15.21
N HIS A 257 -10.87 -1.50 -16.52
CA HIS A 257 -10.70 -0.31 -17.35
C HIS A 257 -11.45 0.92 -16.81
N THR A 258 -12.66 0.73 -16.29
CA THR A 258 -13.44 1.82 -15.67
C THR A 258 -12.69 2.43 -14.48
N TYR A 259 -12.06 1.61 -13.62
CA TYR A 259 -11.29 2.11 -12.48
C TYR A 259 -10.10 2.99 -12.94
N VAL A 260 -9.39 2.57 -13.99
CA VAL A 260 -8.27 3.34 -14.57
C VAL A 260 -8.78 4.67 -15.14
N ARG A 261 -9.87 4.62 -15.93
CA ARG A 261 -10.49 5.81 -16.54
C ARG A 261 -10.96 6.81 -15.47
N THR A 262 -11.65 6.34 -14.45
CA THR A 262 -12.11 7.18 -13.33
C THR A 262 -10.93 7.79 -12.57
N THR A 263 -9.86 7.03 -12.32
CA THR A 263 -8.65 7.55 -11.66
C THR A 263 -8.01 8.67 -12.48
N LYS A 264 -7.95 8.52 -13.81
CA LYS A 264 -7.46 9.57 -14.73
C LYS A 264 -8.34 10.81 -14.71
N ALA A 265 -9.67 10.64 -14.71
CA ALA A 265 -10.63 11.75 -14.66
C ALA A 265 -10.51 12.53 -13.33
N MET A 266 -10.41 11.83 -12.19
CA MET A 266 -10.17 12.44 -10.88
C MET A 266 -8.85 13.24 -10.85
N ALA A 267 -7.78 12.71 -11.44
CA ALA A 267 -6.52 13.42 -11.54
C ALA A 267 -6.65 14.70 -12.39
N HIS A 268 -7.34 14.62 -13.51
CA HIS A 268 -7.59 15.79 -14.36
C HIS A 268 -8.44 16.84 -13.65
N GLN A 269 -9.48 16.43 -12.94
CA GLN A 269 -10.30 17.34 -12.13
C GLN A 269 -9.46 18.02 -11.06
N LEU A 270 -8.64 17.25 -10.32
CA LEU A 270 -7.71 17.84 -9.35
C LEU A 270 -6.78 18.88 -9.98
N TYR A 271 -6.27 18.64 -11.20
CA TYR A 271 -5.38 19.60 -11.87
C TYR A 271 -6.12 20.88 -12.28
N THR A 272 -7.36 20.78 -12.76
CA THR A 272 -8.14 21.92 -13.26
C THR A 272 -8.78 22.74 -12.15
N THR A 273 -9.37 22.09 -11.14
CA THR A 273 -10.16 22.76 -10.10
C THR A 273 -9.47 22.82 -8.74
N GLY A 274 -8.43 21.99 -8.52
CA GLY A 274 -7.79 21.81 -7.21
C GLY A 274 -8.50 20.80 -6.30
N GLU A 275 -9.67 20.31 -6.69
CA GLU A 275 -10.52 19.40 -5.93
C GLU A 275 -11.00 18.24 -6.79
N PHE A 276 -11.46 17.16 -6.18
CA PHE A 276 -12.09 16.03 -6.85
C PHE A 276 -12.96 15.21 -5.89
N LEU A 277 -13.86 14.42 -6.45
CA LEU A 277 -14.80 13.59 -5.68
C LEU A 277 -14.46 12.09 -5.86
N ILE A 278 -14.71 11.32 -4.79
CA ILE A 278 -14.79 9.86 -4.82
C ILE A 278 -16.17 9.47 -4.31
N ASP A 279 -16.93 8.75 -5.13
CA ASP A 279 -18.29 8.30 -4.82
C ASP A 279 -19.21 9.46 -4.34
N GLY A 280 -19.05 10.63 -4.97
CA GLY A 280 -19.83 11.85 -4.66
C GLY A 280 -19.35 12.65 -3.45
N ALA A 281 -18.36 12.18 -2.70
CA ALA A 281 -17.80 12.88 -1.54
C ALA A 281 -16.44 13.54 -1.85
N PRO A 282 -16.14 14.72 -1.26
CA PRO A 282 -14.84 15.36 -1.37
C PRO A 282 -13.69 14.42 -0.96
N ALA A 283 -12.66 14.36 -1.76
CA ALA A 283 -11.55 13.44 -1.58
C ALA A 283 -10.20 14.16 -1.49
N ASN A 284 -9.23 13.53 -0.83
CA ASN A 284 -7.89 14.09 -0.67
C ASN A 284 -6.87 13.43 -1.61
N ILE A 285 -5.78 14.13 -1.86
CA ILE A 285 -4.72 13.72 -2.80
C ILE A 285 -4.09 12.35 -2.44
N ARG A 286 -4.12 11.93 -1.15
CA ARG A 286 -3.60 10.62 -0.72
C ARG A 286 -4.50 9.47 -1.19
N GLN A 287 -5.81 9.68 -1.24
CA GLN A 287 -6.75 8.69 -1.77
C GLN A 287 -6.51 8.47 -3.27
N LEU A 288 -6.27 9.55 -4.02
CA LEU A 288 -5.92 9.45 -5.44
C LEU A 288 -4.55 8.77 -5.65
N GLU A 289 -3.57 9.09 -4.80
CA GLU A 289 -2.28 8.39 -4.80
C GLU A 289 -2.44 6.88 -4.55
N GLY A 290 -3.30 6.49 -3.62
CA GLY A 290 -3.64 5.09 -3.38
C GLY A 290 -4.20 4.40 -4.61
N ARG A 291 -5.07 5.08 -5.38
CA ARG A 291 -5.61 4.54 -6.65
C ARG A 291 -4.53 4.35 -7.71
N PHE A 292 -3.66 5.33 -7.90
CA PHE A 292 -2.52 5.21 -8.82
C PHE A 292 -1.55 4.12 -8.39
N SER A 293 -1.22 4.05 -7.11
CA SER A 293 -0.32 3.03 -6.56
C SER A 293 -0.88 1.61 -6.74
N PHE A 294 -2.20 1.44 -6.63
CA PHE A 294 -2.85 0.15 -6.89
C PHE A 294 -2.73 -0.26 -8.36
N ILE A 295 -3.00 0.66 -9.30
CA ILE A 295 -2.84 0.41 -10.74
C ILE A 295 -1.41 0.00 -11.06
N ASP A 296 -0.45 0.78 -10.57
CA ASP A 296 0.96 0.57 -10.81
C ASP A 296 1.51 -0.73 -10.16
N GLN A 297 0.97 -1.17 -9.02
CA GLN A 297 1.32 -2.47 -8.45
C GLN A 297 1.02 -3.61 -9.43
N ILE A 298 -0.10 -3.52 -10.14
CA ILE A 298 -0.51 -4.52 -11.12
C ILE A 298 0.36 -4.42 -12.40
N ASP A 299 0.63 -3.20 -12.87
CA ASP A 299 1.51 -2.98 -14.02
C ASP A 299 2.94 -3.45 -13.72
N LEU A 300 3.48 -3.15 -12.55
CA LEU A 300 4.79 -3.63 -12.11
C LEU A 300 4.86 -5.17 -12.05
N TYR A 301 3.77 -5.83 -11.63
CA TYR A 301 3.70 -7.29 -11.65
C TYR A 301 3.80 -7.83 -13.09
N ASN A 302 3.05 -7.23 -14.04
CA ASN A 302 3.11 -7.66 -15.44
C ASN A 302 4.46 -7.35 -16.10
N ASN A 303 5.04 -6.18 -15.82
CA ASN A 303 6.32 -5.76 -16.38
C ASN A 303 7.48 -6.66 -15.96
N ARG A 304 7.38 -7.31 -14.80
CA ARG A 304 8.37 -8.34 -14.37
C ARG A 304 8.28 -9.65 -15.16
N LEU A 305 7.16 -9.89 -15.82
CA LEU A 305 6.92 -11.07 -16.64
C LEU A 305 7.14 -10.79 -18.13
N ASP A 306 7.36 -9.56 -18.48
CA ASP A 306 7.58 -9.08 -19.84
C ASP A 306 9.09 -8.92 -20.06
N GLU A 307 9.62 -9.46 -21.15
CA GLU A 307 11.03 -9.36 -21.54
C GLU A 307 11.37 -7.97 -22.08
N SER A 308 10.37 -7.13 -22.38
CA SER A 308 10.58 -5.77 -22.84
C SER A 308 11.21 -4.88 -21.77
N LYS A 309 11.94 -3.87 -22.22
CA LYS A 309 12.59 -2.92 -21.32
C LYS A 309 11.57 -2.01 -20.63
N HIS A 310 11.60 -1.97 -19.32
CA HIS A 310 10.74 -1.13 -18.48
C HIS A 310 11.58 -0.18 -17.64
N ASP A 311 11.66 1.07 -18.07
CA ASP A 311 12.37 2.15 -17.38
C ASP A 311 11.67 3.50 -17.61
N ALA A 312 12.26 4.60 -17.16
CA ALA A 312 11.69 5.94 -17.28
C ALA A 312 11.42 6.39 -18.74
N TYR A 313 12.02 5.75 -19.72
CA TYR A 313 11.86 6.06 -21.15
C TYR A 313 10.86 5.14 -21.86
N HIS A 314 10.52 4.00 -21.26
CA HIS A 314 9.66 2.97 -21.81
C HIS A 314 8.41 2.73 -20.96
N LEU A 315 7.79 3.83 -20.50
CA LEU A 315 6.57 3.80 -19.71
C LEU A 315 5.33 3.63 -20.59
N ASN A 316 4.40 2.79 -20.17
CA ASN A 316 3.08 2.69 -20.80
C ASN A 316 2.17 3.89 -20.45
N GLY A 317 1.01 4.02 -21.12
CA GLY A 317 0.11 5.16 -20.94
C GLY A 317 -0.41 5.34 -19.50
N ARG A 318 -0.57 4.27 -18.72
CA ARG A 318 -1.01 4.35 -17.31
C ARG A 318 0.13 4.83 -16.42
N GLU A 319 1.33 4.34 -16.66
CA GLU A 319 2.55 4.76 -15.98
C GLU A 319 2.87 6.23 -16.26
N LEU A 320 2.66 6.70 -17.48
CA LEU A 320 2.79 8.13 -17.83
C LEU A 320 1.81 9.01 -17.04
N GLN A 321 0.57 8.54 -16.82
CA GLN A 321 -0.41 9.26 -15.99
C GLN A 321 0.04 9.30 -14.52
N TYR A 322 0.56 8.19 -14.01
CA TYR A 322 1.07 8.16 -12.63
C TYR A 322 2.31 9.03 -12.46
N ARG A 323 3.24 9.03 -13.42
CA ARG A 323 4.39 9.94 -13.44
C ARG A 323 3.95 11.41 -13.39
N ALA A 324 2.97 11.79 -14.19
CA ALA A 324 2.41 13.14 -14.17
C ALA A 324 1.80 13.50 -12.81
N PHE A 325 1.01 12.59 -12.22
CA PHE A 325 0.44 12.79 -10.89
C PHE A 325 1.52 12.91 -9.80
N MET A 326 2.56 12.06 -9.83
CA MET A 326 3.70 12.15 -8.91
C MET A 326 4.39 13.52 -9.01
N PHE A 327 4.60 14.03 -10.23
CA PHE A 327 5.18 15.35 -10.43
C PHE A 327 4.27 16.45 -9.88
N TYR A 328 2.99 16.44 -10.24
CA TYR A 328 2.01 17.41 -9.76
C TYR A 328 2.00 17.49 -8.24
N LYS A 329 1.82 16.37 -7.58
CA LYS A 329 1.74 16.28 -6.11
C LYS A 329 3.01 16.81 -5.42
N ASN A 330 4.20 16.50 -5.94
CA ASN A 330 5.44 16.76 -5.23
C ASN A 330 6.10 18.09 -5.63
N PHE A 331 5.95 18.55 -6.87
CA PHE A 331 6.67 19.70 -7.38
C PHE A 331 5.77 20.87 -7.85
N TYR A 332 4.49 20.62 -8.08
CA TYR A 332 3.60 21.68 -8.60
C TYR A 332 2.58 22.16 -7.55
N ALA A 333 1.93 21.27 -6.86
CA ALA A 333 0.82 21.57 -5.94
C ALA A 333 1.26 21.70 -4.46
N HIS A 334 2.53 21.92 -4.18
CA HIS A 334 2.98 22.10 -2.80
C HIS A 334 2.86 23.57 -2.36
N GLU A 335 2.42 23.76 -1.13
CA GLU A 335 2.10 25.07 -0.54
C GLU A 335 3.31 25.73 0.13
N VAL A 336 4.35 24.97 0.45
CA VAL A 336 5.55 25.45 1.12
C VAL A 336 6.79 25.13 0.30
N PRO A 337 7.88 25.91 0.38
CA PRO A 337 9.10 25.67 -0.38
C PRO A 337 9.61 24.23 -0.23
N LEU A 338 9.97 23.60 -1.35
CA LEU A 338 10.50 22.25 -1.41
C LEU A 338 12.00 22.24 -1.65
N ILE A 339 12.77 21.65 -0.77
CA ILE A 339 14.22 21.51 -0.89
C ILE A 339 14.56 20.11 -1.39
N VAL A 340 15.33 20.05 -2.47
CA VAL A 340 15.92 18.84 -3.04
C VAL A 340 17.42 18.89 -2.78
N THR A 341 17.97 17.94 -2.02
CA THR A 341 19.39 17.88 -1.67
C THR A 341 20.14 16.89 -2.55
N GLU A 342 21.45 17.04 -2.62
CA GLU A 342 22.32 16.10 -3.33
C GLU A 342 22.35 14.73 -2.65
N GLY A 343 22.61 14.69 -1.34
CA GLY A 343 22.70 13.47 -0.55
C GLY A 343 21.48 13.23 0.34
N LYS A 344 21.26 11.94 0.71
CA LYS A 344 20.19 11.56 1.65
C LYS A 344 20.45 12.05 3.06
N THR A 345 21.70 12.17 3.45
CA THR A 345 22.14 12.60 4.78
C THR A 345 21.93 14.09 5.01
N ASP A 346 22.01 14.90 3.94
CA ASP A 346 21.89 16.36 4.01
C ASP A 346 20.57 16.79 4.65
N VAL A 347 19.48 16.10 4.30
CA VAL A 347 18.16 16.34 4.90
C VAL A 347 18.18 16.16 6.42
N ARG A 348 18.95 15.19 6.93
CA ARG A 348 19.06 14.93 8.38
C ARG A 348 19.84 16.05 9.06
N TYR A 349 20.96 16.45 8.46
CA TYR A 349 21.78 17.55 8.99
C TYR A 349 21.03 18.87 8.96
N LEU A 350 20.37 19.20 7.86
CA LEU A 350 19.57 20.42 7.72
C LEU A 350 18.43 20.48 8.74
N LYS A 351 17.71 19.37 8.93
CA LYS A 351 16.64 19.30 9.93
C LYS A 351 17.20 19.45 11.35
N ALA A 352 18.29 18.79 11.69
CA ALA A 352 18.90 18.89 13.00
C ALA A 352 19.39 20.33 13.28
N ALA A 353 20.03 20.96 12.30
CA ALA A 353 20.47 22.34 12.40
C ALA A 353 19.31 23.33 12.57
N LEU A 354 18.23 23.17 11.79
CA LEU A 354 17.04 24.00 11.91
C LEU A 354 16.36 23.83 13.27
N MET A 355 16.24 22.60 13.77
CA MET A 355 15.67 22.35 15.10
C MET A 355 16.51 22.98 16.23
N LYS A 356 17.84 22.98 16.09
CA LYS A 356 18.73 23.62 17.09
C LYS A 356 18.64 25.16 17.04
N LEU A 357 18.38 25.72 15.88
CA LEU A 357 18.44 27.16 15.61
C LEU A 357 17.07 27.75 15.29
N TYR A 358 15.99 27.12 15.73
CA TYR A 358 14.62 27.46 15.34
C TYR A 358 14.25 28.91 15.68
N THR A 359 14.74 29.47 16.79
CA THR A 359 14.52 30.87 17.17
C THR A 359 15.17 31.88 16.21
N GLN A 360 16.24 31.49 15.51
CA GLN A 360 16.93 32.34 14.55
C GLN A 360 16.31 32.31 13.15
N TYR A 361 15.49 31.28 12.86
CA TYR A 361 14.89 31.03 11.53
C TYR A 361 13.38 30.78 11.60
N PRO A 362 12.60 31.70 12.18
CA PRO A 362 11.14 31.51 12.37
C PRO A 362 10.37 31.41 11.05
N SER A 363 10.95 31.87 9.93
CA SER A 363 10.38 31.71 8.59
C SER A 363 10.50 30.29 8.02
N LEU A 364 11.37 29.45 8.58
CA LEU A 364 11.65 28.09 8.08
C LEU A 364 11.13 27.00 9.04
N ILE A 365 11.09 27.31 10.33
CA ILE A 365 10.71 26.36 11.38
C ILE A 365 10.17 27.12 12.60
N GLU A 366 9.17 26.56 13.23
CA GLU A 366 8.63 27.03 14.51
C GLU A 366 8.42 25.86 15.46
N LYS A 367 8.14 26.17 16.71
CA LYS A 367 7.82 25.18 17.75
C LYS A 367 6.41 25.49 18.25
N ASP A 368 5.53 24.49 18.22
CA ASP A 368 4.16 24.65 18.71
C ASP A 368 4.09 24.63 20.25
N ASP A 369 2.91 24.90 20.79
CA ASP A 369 2.64 24.93 22.25
C ASP A 369 2.87 23.57 22.93
N THR A 370 2.88 22.48 22.17
CA THR A 370 3.18 21.12 22.66
C THR A 370 4.67 20.78 22.63
N GLY A 371 5.51 21.72 22.14
CA GLY A 371 6.95 21.55 22.01
C GLY A 371 7.39 20.82 20.73
N ARG A 372 6.48 20.57 19.77
CA ARG A 372 6.82 19.94 18.48
C ARG A 372 7.32 20.97 17.49
N PHE A 373 8.30 20.55 16.69
CA PHE A 373 8.81 21.38 15.59
C PHE A 373 7.92 21.28 14.35
N ILE A 374 7.48 22.43 13.84
CA ILE A 374 6.73 22.58 12.59
C ILE A 374 7.66 23.21 11.55
N PHE A 375 7.95 22.45 10.49
CA PHE A 375 8.75 22.97 9.38
C PHE A 375 7.86 23.70 8.37
N LYS A 376 8.19 24.96 8.05
CA LYS A 376 7.55 25.77 7.00
C LYS A 376 8.18 25.51 5.61
N ILE A 377 9.00 24.47 5.51
CA ILE A 377 9.64 23.96 4.31
C ILE A 377 9.47 22.44 4.25
N LYS A 378 9.51 21.88 3.05
CA LYS A 378 9.52 20.42 2.82
C LYS A 378 10.86 19.98 2.25
N PHE A 379 11.24 18.74 2.52
CA PHE A 379 12.41 18.09 1.94
C PHE A 379 11.97 16.95 1.04
N PHE A 380 12.46 16.96 -0.20
CA PHE A 380 12.18 15.89 -1.15
C PHE A 380 12.94 14.61 -0.78
N GLN A 381 12.22 13.49 -0.76
CA GLN A 381 12.81 12.18 -0.50
C GLN A 381 12.72 11.30 -1.76
N ARG A 382 13.89 10.84 -2.22
CA ARG A 382 13.98 9.92 -3.35
C ARG A 382 13.63 8.50 -2.92
N SER A 383 12.95 7.78 -3.80
CA SER A 383 12.58 6.38 -3.60
C SER A 383 12.83 5.58 -4.88
N LYS A 384 12.75 4.24 -4.78
CA LYS A 384 12.82 3.36 -5.96
C LYS A 384 11.79 3.72 -7.03
N ARG A 385 10.66 4.30 -6.63
CA ARG A 385 9.62 4.80 -7.55
C ARG A 385 10.13 5.96 -8.38
N TRP A 386 10.80 6.94 -7.79
CA TRP A 386 11.40 8.05 -8.52
C TRP A 386 12.47 7.59 -9.50
N LYS A 387 13.28 6.58 -9.11
CA LYS A 387 14.22 5.95 -10.04
C LYS A 387 13.50 5.35 -11.24
N TYR A 388 12.44 4.59 -11.02
CA TYR A 388 11.68 3.94 -12.09
C TYR A 388 11.00 4.95 -13.03
N PHE A 389 10.24 5.90 -12.48
CA PHE A 389 9.42 6.82 -13.28
C PHE A 389 10.19 7.97 -13.91
N PHE A 390 11.28 8.41 -13.31
CA PHE A 390 12.03 9.61 -13.74
C PHE A 390 13.48 9.31 -14.13
N GLY A 391 13.96 8.09 -13.97
CA GLY A 391 15.37 7.75 -14.22
C GLY A 391 16.34 8.33 -13.19
N MET A 392 15.84 8.84 -12.06
CA MET A 392 16.65 9.48 -11.04
C MET A 392 17.41 8.45 -10.21
N SER A 393 18.71 8.62 -10.02
CA SER A 393 19.47 7.85 -9.03
C SER A 393 18.91 8.07 -7.62
N LEU A 394 19.10 7.08 -6.74
CA LEU A 394 18.61 7.19 -5.35
C LEU A 394 19.46 8.15 -4.52
N ASP A 395 20.67 8.43 -4.96
CA ASP A 395 21.64 9.29 -4.31
C ASP A 395 22.50 10.03 -5.34
N GLY A 396 23.18 11.10 -4.90
CA GLY A 396 24.08 11.90 -5.73
C GLY A 396 23.40 12.99 -6.57
N GLY A 397 24.19 13.95 -7.03
CA GLY A 397 23.74 15.16 -7.72
C GLY A 397 23.23 14.93 -9.15
N ASP A 398 23.61 13.85 -9.81
CA ASP A 398 23.10 13.51 -11.15
C ASP A 398 21.57 13.37 -11.19
N ALA A 399 20.96 12.91 -10.08
CA ALA A 399 19.51 12.84 -9.97
C ALA A 399 18.83 14.20 -10.06
N MET A 400 19.49 15.26 -9.56
CA MET A 400 18.96 16.62 -9.57
C MET A 400 18.97 17.19 -10.99
N LYS A 401 20.02 16.87 -11.76
CA LYS A 401 20.12 17.20 -13.18
C LYS A 401 19.00 16.54 -13.99
N VAL A 402 18.73 15.27 -13.74
CA VAL A 402 17.61 14.55 -14.37
C VAL A 402 16.28 15.19 -13.99
N LEU A 403 16.06 15.55 -12.72
CA LEU A 403 14.85 16.22 -12.27
C LEU A 403 14.66 17.59 -12.96
N TYR A 404 15.74 18.37 -13.09
CA TYR A 404 15.72 19.66 -13.77
C TYR A 404 15.24 19.55 -15.23
N ARG A 405 15.62 18.48 -15.94
CA ARG A 405 15.12 18.24 -17.31
C ARG A 405 13.60 18.13 -17.36
N TYR A 406 12.97 17.51 -16.36
CA TYR A 406 11.50 17.46 -16.26
C TYR A 406 10.86 18.80 -15.86
N PHE A 407 11.64 19.74 -15.33
CA PHE A 407 11.18 21.10 -15.07
C PHE A 407 11.21 21.98 -16.33
N THR A 408 12.11 21.70 -17.25
CA THR A 408 12.43 22.58 -18.39
C THR A 408 12.17 21.95 -19.76
N GLY A 409 11.80 20.68 -19.82
CA GLY A 409 11.58 19.96 -21.08
C GLY A 409 12.85 19.68 -21.88
N LYS A 410 14.03 19.78 -21.25
CA LYS A 410 15.30 19.53 -21.94
C LYS A 410 15.49 18.04 -22.25
N LYS A 411 16.17 17.75 -23.35
CA LYS A 411 16.36 16.38 -23.91
C LYS A 411 15.00 15.72 -24.20
N VAL A 412 14.84 14.46 -23.80
CA VAL A 412 13.61 13.67 -24.06
C VAL A 412 12.58 13.83 -22.92
N ALA A 413 12.88 14.63 -21.89
CA ALA A 413 12.00 14.80 -20.76
C ALA A 413 10.84 15.77 -21.09
N LYS A 414 9.64 15.45 -20.57
CA LYS A 414 8.48 16.33 -20.68
C LYS A 414 8.62 17.50 -19.71
N ASP A 415 8.43 18.73 -20.19
CA ASP A 415 8.27 19.91 -19.34
C ASP A 415 6.93 19.84 -18.58
N TYR A 416 7.01 19.44 -17.33
CA TYR A 416 5.82 19.31 -16.49
C TYR A 416 5.36 20.65 -15.91
N PHE A 417 6.24 21.64 -15.71
CA PHE A 417 5.79 22.94 -15.23
C PHE A 417 4.93 23.66 -16.27
N SER A 418 5.41 23.76 -17.51
CA SER A 418 4.61 24.33 -18.61
C SER A 418 3.34 23.51 -18.89
N TYR A 419 3.44 22.17 -18.78
CA TYR A 419 2.27 21.31 -18.95
C TYR A 419 1.20 21.59 -17.90
N PHE A 420 1.54 21.66 -16.62
CA PHE A 420 0.57 21.94 -15.56
C PHE A 420 0.11 23.40 -15.56
N GLN A 421 0.98 24.35 -15.84
CA GLN A 421 0.60 25.76 -15.97
C GLN A 421 -0.51 25.95 -17.04
N ARG A 422 -0.40 25.27 -18.18
CA ARG A 422 -1.42 25.29 -19.22
C ARG A 422 -2.74 24.68 -18.78
N ILE A 423 -2.71 23.59 -17.99
CA ILE A 423 -3.93 22.91 -17.52
C ILE A 423 -4.60 23.68 -16.39
N THR A 424 -3.82 24.19 -15.44
CA THR A 424 -4.30 24.83 -14.22
C THR A 424 -4.59 26.32 -14.40
N GLY A 425 -4.10 26.95 -15.48
CA GLY A 425 -4.13 28.40 -15.69
C GLY A 425 -3.27 29.21 -14.71
N ARG A 426 -2.53 28.57 -13.81
CA ARG A 426 -1.71 29.25 -12.77
C ARG A 426 -0.32 28.64 -12.66
N ARG A 427 0.63 29.37 -12.09
CA ARG A 427 1.99 28.86 -11.76
C ARG A 427 1.95 28.03 -10.48
N GLN A 428 3.04 27.29 -10.22
CA GLN A 428 3.22 26.61 -8.93
C GLN A 428 3.15 27.63 -7.77
N LEU A 429 2.60 27.17 -6.64
CA LEU A 429 2.37 28.03 -5.47
C LEU A 429 3.66 28.35 -4.70
N SER A 430 4.63 27.44 -4.70
CA SER A 430 5.86 27.57 -3.93
C SER A 430 7.07 27.10 -4.73
N PRO A 431 8.29 27.65 -4.48
CA PRO A 431 9.47 27.28 -5.22
C PRO A 431 9.98 25.89 -4.87
N VAL A 432 10.63 25.25 -5.86
CA VAL A 432 11.47 24.07 -5.68
C VAL A 432 12.94 24.51 -5.70
N ILE A 433 13.72 24.11 -4.72
CA ILE A 433 15.09 24.54 -4.51
C ILE A 433 16.01 23.35 -4.62
N LEU A 434 16.94 23.42 -5.56
CA LEU A 434 17.99 22.43 -5.72
C LEU A 434 19.21 22.85 -4.89
N LEU A 435 19.61 22.02 -3.94
CA LEU A 435 20.73 22.28 -3.05
C LEU A 435 21.88 21.32 -3.35
N TYR A 436 22.97 21.87 -3.88
CA TYR A 436 24.19 21.13 -4.23
C TYR A 436 25.33 21.41 -3.25
N ASP A 437 26.28 20.49 -3.17
CA ASP A 437 27.58 20.75 -2.54
C ASP A 437 28.40 21.72 -3.37
N ASN A 438 29.22 22.58 -2.71
CA ASN A 438 30.04 23.60 -3.40
C ASN A 438 31.30 23.00 -4.01
N GLU A 439 31.13 22.10 -4.97
CA GLU A 439 32.24 21.44 -5.66
C GLU A 439 32.18 21.80 -7.15
N ILE A 440 33.00 22.80 -7.54
CA ILE A 440 33.03 23.31 -8.93
C ILE A 440 34.11 22.59 -9.76
N GLU A 441 34.79 21.61 -9.20
CA GLU A 441 35.81 20.82 -9.86
C GLU A 441 35.27 19.97 -11.02
N SER A 442 36.15 19.56 -11.89
CA SER A 442 35.86 18.67 -13.03
C SER A 442 35.22 17.37 -12.53
N LYS A 443 34.15 16.90 -13.20
CA LYS A 443 33.35 15.70 -12.88
C LYS A 443 32.43 15.80 -11.65
N LYS A 444 32.33 16.94 -10.97
CA LYS A 444 31.42 17.09 -9.84
C LYS A 444 30.00 17.46 -10.29
N PRO A 445 28.94 17.08 -9.53
CA PRO A 445 27.54 17.25 -9.92
C PRO A 445 27.15 18.70 -10.21
N LEU A 446 27.60 19.66 -9.40
CA LEU A 446 27.32 21.08 -9.61
C LEU A 446 27.88 21.59 -10.95
N LYS A 447 29.14 21.25 -11.26
CA LYS A 447 29.75 21.67 -12.54
C LYS A 447 29.05 20.99 -13.73
N ALA A 448 28.71 19.72 -13.60
CA ALA A 448 27.96 19.00 -14.62
C ALA A 448 26.58 19.61 -14.86
N PHE A 449 25.90 20.08 -13.80
CA PHE A 449 24.63 20.79 -13.89
C PHE A 449 24.79 22.15 -14.61
N LEU A 450 25.80 22.94 -14.23
CA LEU A 450 26.09 24.25 -14.86
C LEU A 450 26.43 24.10 -16.35
N ASN A 451 27.17 23.06 -16.73
CA ASN A 451 27.55 22.77 -18.11
C ASN A 451 26.36 22.29 -18.97
N GLU A 452 25.31 21.73 -18.37
CA GLU A 452 24.13 21.27 -19.10
C GLU A 452 23.17 22.41 -19.49
N ASP A 453 23.64 23.64 -19.39
CA ASP A 453 22.88 24.83 -19.73
C ASP A 453 21.60 25.00 -18.90
N ALA A 454 21.79 25.41 -17.67
CA ALA A 454 20.72 25.86 -16.81
C ALA A 454 20.20 27.27 -17.19
N GLY A 455 20.57 27.79 -18.37
CA GLY A 455 20.31 29.17 -18.76
C GLY A 455 21.19 30.18 -18.00
N ILE A 456 22.30 29.73 -17.42
CA ILE A 456 23.23 30.54 -16.62
C ILE A 456 24.30 31.07 -17.52
N THR A 457 24.44 32.38 -17.57
CA THR A 457 25.50 33.07 -18.35
C THR A 457 26.88 32.82 -17.74
N GLU A 458 27.95 32.99 -18.52
CA GLU A 458 29.33 32.88 -18.01
C GLU A 458 29.61 33.88 -16.86
N LEU A 459 29.02 35.09 -16.91
CA LEU A 459 29.09 36.06 -15.81
C LEU A 459 28.47 35.50 -14.51
N GLN A 460 27.29 34.88 -14.62
CA GLN A 460 26.63 34.25 -13.47
C GLN A 460 27.40 33.04 -12.97
N LYS A 461 28.09 32.31 -13.85
CA LYS A 461 29.00 31.22 -13.44
C LYS A 461 30.20 31.74 -12.67
N GLN A 462 30.72 32.91 -13.05
CA GLN A 462 31.83 33.58 -12.38
C GLN A 462 31.42 34.13 -11.00
N GLU A 463 30.21 34.72 -10.89
CA GLU A 463 29.62 35.15 -9.62
C GLU A 463 29.35 33.96 -8.69
N LEU A 464 28.94 32.82 -9.22
CA LEU A 464 28.80 31.59 -8.48
C LEU A 464 30.12 31.01 -7.97
N LYS A 465 31.25 31.29 -8.67
CA LYS A 465 32.60 30.91 -8.21
C LYS A 465 33.06 31.78 -7.05
N ASN A 466 32.81 33.08 -7.11
CA ASN A 466 33.41 34.07 -6.22
C ASN A 466 32.58 34.37 -4.96
N ASN A 467 31.25 34.39 -5.04
CA ASN A 467 30.38 34.62 -3.89
C ASN A 467 28.97 34.12 -4.20
N LEU A 468 28.48 33.16 -3.42
CA LEU A 468 27.12 32.68 -3.52
C LEU A 468 26.11 33.69 -3.01
N GLN A 469 25.86 34.73 -3.75
CA GLN A 469 24.68 35.56 -3.57
C GLN A 469 23.63 35.19 -4.61
N LEU A 470 22.64 34.45 -4.15
CA LEU A 470 21.50 34.02 -4.90
C LEU A 470 20.49 35.15 -5.06
N ARG A 471 20.51 35.84 -6.20
CA ARG A 471 19.56 36.93 -6.54
C ARG A 471 18.15 36.45 -6.93
N LEU A 472 17.84 35.15 -6.85
CA LEU A 472 16.58 34.61 -7.39
C LEU A 472 15.70 33.90 -6.35
N LEU A 473 15.92 34.11 -5.06
CA LEU A 473 15.07 33.54 -4.00
C LEU A 473 14.15 34.64 -3.43
N PRO A 474 12.87 34.26 -3.09
CA PRO A 474 12.04 35.12 -2.27
C PRO A 474 12.74 35.52 -0.97
N ASP A 475 12.37 36.63 -0.36
CA ASP A 475 13.04 37.17 0.84
C ASP A 475 13.15 36.17 2.00
N THR A 476 12.21 35.26 2.14
CA THR A 476 12.24 34.16 3.08
C THR A 476 13.41 33.18 2.89
N MET A 477 13.96 33.11 1.68
CA MET A 477 15.09 32.24 1.34
C MET A 477 16.43 32.91 1.47
N ARG A 478 16.51 34.27 1.45
CA ARG A 478 17.72 35.02 1.77
C ARG A 478 18.20 34.76 3.20
N ALA A 479 17.26 34.55 4.14
CA ALA A 479 17.58 34.16 5.51
C ALA A 479 18.25 32.78 5.60
N PHE A 480 17.79 31.82 4.78
CA PHE A 480 18.38 30.49 4.70
C PHE A 480 19.82 30.49 4.18
N LEU A 481 20.14 31.37 3.25
CA LEU A 481 21.49 31.52 2.68
C LEU A 481 22.50 32.21 3.61
N LYS A 482 22.06 33.20 4.38
CA LYS A 482 22.90 33.80 5.46
C LYS A 482 23.29 32.74 6.51
N TYR A 483 22.47 31.74 6.71
CA TYR A 483 22.74 30.60 7.60
C TYR A 483 23.87 29.69 7.08
N LYS A 484 24.05 29.56 5.80
CA LYS A 484 25.10 28.75 5.15
C LYS A 484 26.51 29.22 5.52
N ALA A 485 26.72 30.53 5.65
CA ALA A 485 27.99 31.08 6.11
C ALA A 485 28.33 30.64 7.54
N LYS A 486 27.33 30.39 8.40
CA LYS A 486 27.53 29.88 9.76
C LYS A 486 27.72 28.35 9.81
N LEU A 487 27.09 27.57 8.91
CA LEU A 487 27.34 26.13 8.80
C LEU A 487 28.77 25.77 8.43
N ARG A 488 29.47 26.67 7.67
CA ARG A 488 30.91 26.52 7.40
C ARG A 488 31.76 26.46 8.66
N ARG A 489 31.38 27.15 9.75
CA ARG A 489 32.09 27.07 11.05
C ARG A 489 31.99 25.70 11.73
N TYR A 490 31.03 24.84 11.30
CA TYR A 490 30.83 23.47 11.83
C TYR A 490 31.26 22.39 10.84
N GLY A 491 32.08 22.72 9.82
CA GLY A 491 32.63 21.73 8.89
C GLY A 491 31.67 21.25 7.79
N LEU A 492 30.49 21.84 7.68
CA LEU A 492 29.50 21.46 6.66
C LEU A 492 29.64 22.37 5.41
N LYS A 493 30.00 21.76 4.29
CA LYS A 493 30.09 22.44 2.97
C LYS A 493 28.82 22.19 2.16
N ALA A 494 27.93 23.14 2.05
CA ALA A 494 26.75 23.02 1.18
C ALA A 494 26.45 24.29 0.40
N GLN A 495 26.02 24.23 -0.85
CA GLN A 495 25.64 25.36 -1.68
C GLN A 495 24.37 25.15 -2.51
N THR A 496 23.71 26.22 -2.89
CA THR A 496 22.37 26.26 -3.46
C THR A 496 22.42 26.67 -4.94
N VAL A 497 21.57 26.10 -5.76
CA VAL A 497 21.40 26.42 -7.18
C VAL A 497 19.96 26.65 -7.56
N LEU A 498 19.74 27.46 -8.52
CA LEU A 498 18.63 28.32 -8.88
C LEU A 498 17.69 27.82 -9.95
N PHE A 499 16.49 28.42 -9.97
CA PHE A 499 15.53 28.37 -11.07
C PHE A 499 15.71 29.51 -12.04
N PRO A 500 15.48 29.33 -13.36
CA PRO A 500 15.41 30.42 -14.31
C PRO A 500 14.26 31.36 -13.96
N ASP A 501 14.55 32.67 -13.90
CA ASP A 501 13.55 33.71 -13.78
C ASP A 501 12.77 33.77 -15.12
N GLN A 502 11.52 33.35 -15.09
CA GLN A 502 10.62 33.46 -16.25
C GLN A 502 10.11 34.90 -16.49
N ARG A 503 10.73 35.91 -15.89
CA ARG A 503 10.31 37.30 -16.07
C ARG A 503 10.78 37.96 -17.38
N ARG A 504 11.38 37.24 -18.31
CA ARG A 504 11.73 37.77 -19.63
C ARG A 504 10.98 37.07 -20.74
N ASN A 505 9.76 37.49 -20.95
CA ASN A 505 9.10 37.53 -22.26
C ASN A 505 7.81 38.34 -22.15
N HIS A 506 7.99 39.66 -21.99
CA HIS A 506 7.08 40.68 -22.42
C HIS A 506 7.90 41.78 -23.08
N ARG A 507 8.14 41.55 -24.35
CA ARG A 507 8.22 42.60 -25.41
C ARG A 507 7.84 41.95 -26.74
#